data_188b66063e1390dc783745eeafe80d43
#
_entry.id   188b66063e1390dc783745eeafe80d43
#
_cell.length_a   1.000
_cell.length_b   1.000
_cell.length_c   1.000
_cell.angle_alpha   90.00
_cell.angle_beta   90.00
_cell.angle_gamma   90.00
#
_symmetry.space_group_name_H-M   'P 1'
#
loop_
_entity.id
_entity.type
_entity.pdbx_description
1 polymer ?
#
loop_
_entity_poly.entity_id
_entity_poly.type
_entity_poly.pdbx_seq_one_letter_code
_entity_poly.pdbx_strand_id
1 'polypeptide(L)'
;GQFKRNRSEGYVIECDGNRAIISAISGKSSGASDDYWAVGQLISIRVGENRIVGLIYEIKAEDPNWNPNEDHVVHILVELTGEIRQDKPEQPPYFSGGIKAYPYMGAVAHRIRHADLAAVYAASEGNIVTIGSLAQEASIPAVIDVDKLLSRHFAVVGTTGVGKSTAVTLLLRKIVEKRPDIRVLILDPHNEFSS
;
A
#
# COMPACT_ATOMS: atom_id res chain seq x y z
N GLY A 1 27.88 -2.22 16.96
CA GLY A 1 26.70 -2.98 17.39
C GLY A 1 25.63 -2.89 16.30
N GLN A 2 25.37 -4.01 15.60
CA GLN A 2 24.27 -4.13 14.66
C GLN A 2 22.96 -4.10 15.47
N PHE A 3 22.20 -3.04 15.34
CA PHE A 3 20.79 -3.06 15.74
C PHE A 3 20.06 -4.03 14.81
N LYS A 4 19.83 -5.27 15.25
CA LYS A 4 18.81 -6.14 14.70
C LYS A 4 17.47 -5.42 14.95
N ARG A 5 16.95 -4.73 13.95
CA ARG A 5 15.54 -4.37 13.94
C ARG A 5 14.76 -5.68 13.90
N ASN A 6 14.16 -6.04 15.01
CA ASN A 6 13.20 -7.14 15.09
C ASN A 6 11.97 -6.67 14.26
N ARG A 7 11.94 -7.03 12.99
CA ARG A 7 10.76 -6.82 12.14
C ARG A 7 9.80 -7.96 12.44
N SER A 8 8.53 -7.63 12.57
CA SER A 8 7.48 -8.65 12.62
C SER A 8 7.57 -9.52 11.37
N GLU A 9 7.74 -10.82 11.57
CA GLU A 9 7.84 -11.83 10.52
C GLU A 9 6.57 -12.66 10.50
N GLY A 10 6.17 -13.06 9.31
CA GLY A 10 5.11 -14.03 9.09
C GLY A 10 5.50 -15.03 8.01
N TYR A 11 4.73 -16.09 7.89
CA TYR A 11 4.99 -17.17 6.95
C TYR A 11 3.74 -17.46 6.12
N VAL A 12 3.92 -17.64 4.82
CA VAL A 12 2.83 -17.99 3.91
C VAL A 12 2.34 -19.40 4.25
N ILE A 13 1.05 -19.52 4.56
CA ILE A 13 0.38 -20.81 4.87
C ILE A 13 -0.67 -21.17 3.83
N GLU A 14 -1.04 -20.26 2.95
CA GLU A 14 -1.94 -20.47 1.82
C GLU A 14 -1.61 -19.46 0.73
N CYS A 15 -1.70 -19.86 -0.52
CA CYS A 15 -1.50 -18.98 -1.67
C CYS A 15 -2.22 -19.51 -2.90
N ASP A 16 -2.87 -18.60 -3.62
CA ASP A 16 -3.39 -18.81 -4.96
C ASP A 16 -2.77 -17.76 -5.94
N GLY A 17 -3.34 -17.64 -7.14
CA GLY A 17 -2.83 -16.71 -8.15
C GLY A 17 -3.05 -15.22 -7.84
N ASN A 18 -3.88 -14.87 -6.83
CA ASN A 18 -4.29 -13.50 -6.51
C ASN A 18 -4.07 -13.13 -5.04
N ARG A 19 -4.10 -14.12 -4.13
CA ARG A 19 -4.13 -13.91 -2.68
C ARG A 19 -3.18 -14.83 -1.96
N ALA A 20 -2.77 -14.42 -0.77
CA ALA A 20 -2.05 -15.27 0.17
C ALA A 20 -2.57 -15.06 1.59
N ILE A 21 -2.42 -16.09 2.43
CA ILE A 21 -2.64 -16.01 3.86
C ILE A 21 -1.29 -16.19 4.55
N ILE A 22 -0.99 -15.27 5.45
CA ILE A 22 0.25 -15.25 6.22
C ILE A 22 -0.10 -15.50 7.67
N SER A 23 0.55 -16.49 8.29
CA SER A 23 0.51 -16.72 9.72
C SER A 23 1.61 -15.92 10.40
N ALA A 24 1.26 -15.16 11.42
CA ALA A 24 2.18 -14.36 12.21
C ALA A 24 1.79 -14.35 13.68
N ILE A 25 2.71 -13.89 14.53
CA ILE A 25 2.45 -13.70 15.97
C ILE A 25 2.13 -12.22 16.21
N SER A 26 1.08 -11.98 17.00
CA SER A 26 0.71 -10.65 17.49
C SER A 26 0.38 -10.72 18.98
N GLY A 27 0.78 -9.73 19.75
CA GLY A 27 0.55 -9.68 21.21
C GLY A 27 1.77 -9.13 21.95
N LYS A 28 2.00 -9.64 23.14
CA LYS A 28 3.02 -9.15 24.09
C LYS A 28 4.44 -9.14 23.51
N SER A 29 4.84 -10.14 22.75
CA SER A 29 6.19 -10.26 22.18
C SER A 29 6.38 -9.41 20.93
N SER A 30 5.31 -8.99 20.28
CA SER A 30 5.41 -8.10 19.10
C SER A 30 5.82 -6.66 19.45
N GLY A 31 5.99 -6.36 20.76
CA GLY A 31 6.58 -5.13 21.27
C GLY A 31 5.71 -3.88 21.07
N ALA A 32 5.92 -2.88 21.92
CA ALA A 32 5.29 -1.56 21.81
C ALA A 32 5.89 -0.70 20.68
N SER A 33 6.47 -1.31 19.66
CA SER A 33 7.01 -0.61 18.50
C SER A 33 5.91 -0.44 17.44
N ASP A 34 6.02 0.59 16.64
CA ASP A 34 5.13 0.90 15.50
C ASP A 34 5.11 -0.20 14.40
N ASP A 35 5.60 -1.39 14.69
CA ASP A 35 5.77 -2.50 13.75
C ASP A 35 4.67 -3.55 13.95
N TYR A 36 3.42 -3.14 13.75
CA TYR A 36 2.25 -4.01 13.79
C TYR A 36 1.66 -4.23 12.39
N TRP A 37 0.95 -5.35 12.24
CA TRP A 37 0.19 -5.64 11.03
C TRP A 37 -1.13 -4.85 11.04
N ALA A 38 -1.46 -4.16 9.96
CA ALA A 38 -2.71 -3.41 9.85
C ALA A 38 -3.31 -3.49 8.45
N VAL A 39 -4.65 -3.51 8.40
CA VAL A 39 -5.39 -3.44 7.14
C VAL A 39 -5.04 -2.16 6.40
N GLY A 40 -4.84 -2.27 5.08
CA GLY A 40 -4.43 -1.17 4.21
C GLY A 40 -2.90 -0.99 4.09
N GLN A 41 -2.10 -1.72 4.86
CA GLN A 41 -0.65 -1.71 4.72
C GLN A 41 -0.18 -2.65 3.61
N LEU A 42 0.93 -2.26 2.97
CA LEU A 42 1.68 -3.12 2.06
C LEU A 42 2.72 -3.92 2.85
N ILE A 43 2.87 -5.16 2.44
CA ILE A 43 3.88 -6.10 2.94
C ILE A 43 4.72 -6.64 1.79
N SER A 44 5.85 -7.24 2.09
CA SER A 44 6.67 -7.95 1.12
C SER A 44 6.84 -9.42 1.51
N ILE A 45 6.70 -10.31 0.54
CA ILE A 45 6.92 -11.75 0.68
C ILE A 45 8.17 -12.11 -0.13
N ARG A 46 9.15 -12.72 0.49
CA ARG A 46 10.41 -13.08 -0.16
C ARG A 46 10.24 -14.32 -1.03
N VAL A 47 10.61 -14.20 -2.31
CA VAL A 47 10.61 -15.30 -3.28
C VAL A 47 11.93 -15.25 -4.06
N GLY A 48 12.91 -16.06 -3.65
CA GLY A 48 14.27 -15.99 -4.20
C GLY A 48 14.90 -14.60 -3.97
N GLU A 49 15.37 -13.98 -5.04
CA GLU A 49 15.94 -12.64 -5.02
C GLU A 49 14.87 -11.53 -5.10
N ASN A 50 13.65 -11.90 -5.51
CA ASN A 50 12.53 -10.97 -5.66
C ASN A 50 11.67 -10.91 -4.41
N ARG A 51 10.82 -9.90 -4.34
CA ARG A 51 9.85 -9.71 -3.27
C ARG A 51 8.47 -9.44 -3.88
N ILE A 52 7.50 -10.25 -3.50
CA ILE A 52 6.11 -10.04 -3.90
C ILE A 52 5.49 -9.02 -2.96
N VAL A 53 4.79 -8.05 -3.50
CA VAL A 53 4.06 -7.03 -2.74
C VAL A 53 2.63 -7.49 -2.55
N GLY A 54 2.17 -7.46 -1.31
CA GLY A 54 0.79 -7.76 -0.94
C GLY A 54 0.15 -6.60 -0.17
N LEU A 55 -1.13 -6.36 -0.42
CA LEU A 55 -1.97 -5.42 0.31
C LEU A 55 -2.79 -6.18 1.34
N ILE A 56 -2.65 -5.84 2.61
CA ILE A 56 -3.44 -6.44 3.69
C ILE A 56 -4.88 -5.93 3.57
N TYR A 57 -5.83 -6.83 3.38
CA TYR A 57 -7.25 -6.48 3.35
C TYR A 57 -8.06 -7.03 4.52
N GLU A 58 -7.53 -8.02 5.24
CA GLU A 58 -8.18 -8.61 6.41
C GLU A 58 -7.15 -9.21 7.36
N ILE A 59 -7.42 -9.15 8.67
CA ILE A 59 -6.63 -9.81 9.72
C ILE A 59 -7.60 -10.54 10.64
N LYS A 60 -7.32 -11.80 10.91
CA LYS A 60 -8.11 -12.67 11.81
C LYS A 60 -7.24 -13.23 12.90
N ALA A 61 -7.72 -13.23 14.13
CA ALA A 61 -7.13 -14.06 15.19
C ALA A 61 -7.54 -15.52 14.99
N GLU A 62 -6.61 -16.45 15.20
CA GLU A 62 -6.92 -17.89 15.18
C GLU A 62 -7.84 -18.26 16.35
N ASP A 63 -7.55 -17.72 17.55
CA ASP A 63 -8.42 -17.82 18.71
C ASP A 63 -9.17 -16.50 18.91
N PRO A 64 -10.52 -16.51 18.98
CA PRO A 64 -11.31 -15.30 19.23
C PRO A 64 -11.15 -14.76 20.67
N ASN A 65 -10.61 -15.53 21.60
CA ASN A 65 -10.37 -15.11 22.99
C ASN A 65 -9.05 -14.32 23.07
N TRP A 66 -9.11 -13.03 22.77
CA TRP A 66 -7.95 -12.15 22.79
C TRP A 66 -7.54 -11.75 24.20
N ASN A 67 -6.28 -12.02 24.56
CA ASN A 67 -5.65 -11.52 25.78
C ASN A 67 -4.43 -10.64 25.42
N PRO A 68 -4.42 -9.34 25.73
CA PRO A 68 -3.34 -8.44 25.34
C PRO A 68 -2.00 -8.74 26.05
N ASN A 69 -2.01 -9.58 27.08
CA ASN A 69 -0.80 -10.00 27.80
C ASN A 69 -0.17 -11.30 27.28
N GLU A 70 -0.75 -11.88 26.25
CA GLU A 70 -0.31 -13.14 25.64
C GLU A 70 -0.02 -12.93 24.14
N ASP A 71 0.71 -13.87 23.57
CA ASP A 71 0.94 -13.92 22.13
C ASP A 71 -0.13 -14.77 21.47
N HIS A 72 -0.65 -14.27 20.34
CA HIS A 72 -1.69 -14.93 19.57
C HIS A 72 -1.25 -15.12 18.13
N VAL A 73 -1.64 -16.24 17.54
CA VAL A 73 -1.51 -16.45 16.10
C VAL A 73 -2.58 -15.62 15.39
N VAL A 74 -2.15 -14.85 14.40
CA VAL A 74 -3.02 -14.10 13.51
C VAL A 74 -2.81 -14.54 12.07
N HIS A 75 -3.90 -14.57 11.33
CA HIS A 75 -3.91 -14.82 9.90
C HIS A 75 -4.12 -13.48 9.17
N ILE A 76 -3.14 -13.12 8.37
CA ILE A 76 -3.10 -11.88 7.61
C ILE A 76 -3.40 -12.22 6.16
N LEU A 77 -4.54 -11.76 5.67
CA LEU A 77 -5.01 -12.01 4.33
C LEU A 77 -4.56 -10.84 3.43
N VAL A 78 -3.84 -11.17 2.38
CA VAL A 78 -3.25 -10.20 1.47
C VAL A 78 -3.66 -10.47 0.02
N GLU A 79 -3.88 -9.39 -0.71
CA GLU A 79 -4.02 -9.39 -2.15
C GLU A 79 -2.66 -9.12 -2.79
N LEU A 80 -2.22 -9.99 -3.70
CA LEU A 80 -0.94 -9.87 -4.38
C LEU A 80 -1.05 -8.80 -5.47
N THR A 81 -0.24 -7.74 -5.37
CA THR A 81 -0.34 -6.56 -6.25
C THR A 81 0.74 -6.47 -7.30
N GLY A 82 1.88 -7.15 -7.08
CA GLY A 82 3.01 -7.10 -7.99
C GLY A 82 4.30 -7.60 -7.35
N GLU A 83 5.40 -7.26 -7.97
CA GLU A 83 6.72 -7.77 -7.64
C GLU A 83 7.75 -6.63 -7.62
N ILE A 84 8.57 -6.60 -6.58
CA ILE A 84 9.76 -5.77 -6.53
C ILE A 84 10.93 -6.56 -7.06
N ARG A 85 11.60 -5.99 -8.05
CA ARG A 85 12.80 -6.54 -8.70
C ARG A 85 13.98 -5.61 -8.51
N GLN A 86 15.15 -6.20 -8.50
CA GLN A 86 16.42 -5.48 -8.48
C GLN A 86 17.39 -6.24 -9.37
N ASP A 87 17.60 -5.76 -10.59
CA ASP A 87 18.41 -6.47 -11.59
C ASP A 87 19.90 -6.49 -11.23
N LYS A 88 20.37 -5.44 -10.53
CA LYS A 88 21.75 -5.33 -10.03
C LYS A 88 21.75 -4.73 -8.63
N PRO A 89 22.68 -5.16 -7.75
CA PRO A 89 22.77 -4.63 -6.38
C PRO A 89 22.93 -3.11 -6.28
N GLU A 90 23.58 -2.49 -7.28
CA GLU A 90 23.85 -1.05 -7.33
C GLU A 90 22.66 -0.23 -7.86
N GLN A 91 21.68 -0.88 -8.47
CA GLN A 91 20.49 -0.21 -9.00
C GLN A 91 19.38 -0.16 -7.96
N PRO A 92 18.58 0.90 -7.94
CA PRO A 92 17.41 0.94 -7.07
C PRO A 92 16.40 -0.15 -7.47
N PRO A 93 15.66 -0.71 -6.48
CA PRO A 93 14.57 -1.62 -6.79
C PRO A 93 13.47 -0.90 -7.58
N TYR A 94 12.79 -1.66 -8.42
CA TYR A 94 11.63 -1.17 -9.17
C TYR A 94 10.43 -2.09 -9.02
N PHE A 95 9.24 -1.53 -9.11
CA PHE A 95 7.97 -2.26 -9.02
C PHE A 95 7.47 -2.67 -10.41
N SER A 96 6.99 -3.90 -10.50
CA SER A 96 6.30 -4.45 -11.67
C SER A 96 4.94 -5.01 -11.23
N GLY A 97 3.86 -4.64 -11.90
CA GLY A 97 2.51 -5.19 -11.64
C GLY A 97 2.35 -6.66 -12.06
N GLY A 98 3.30 -7.22 -12.82
CA GLY A 98 3.30 -8.64 -13.19
C GLY A 98 4.12 -9.46 -12.20
N ILE A 99 3.59 -10.60 -11.76
CA ILE A 99 4.27 -11.56 -10.87
C ILE A 99 4.80 -12.71 -11.72
N LYS A 100 6.12 -12.93 -11.70
CA LYS A 100 6.76 -14.05 -12.42
C LYS A 100 6.84 -15.32 -11.58
N ALA A 101 7.08 -15.17 -10.27
CA ALA A 101 7.20 -16.28 -9.34
C ALA A 101 6.33 -16.02 -8.12
N TYR A 102 5.33 -16.85 -7.92
CA TYR A 102 4.38 -16.74 -6.81
C TYR A 102 5.00 -17.22 -5.49
N PRO A 103 4.49 -16.74 -4.34
CA PRO A 103 4.92 -17.22 -3.04
C PRO A 103 4.73 -18.73 -2.89
N TYR A 104 5.66 -19.37 -2.21
CA TYR A 104 5.57 -20.78 -1.83
C TYR A 104 5.22 -20.92 -0.34
N MET A 105 4.78 -22.11 0.08
CA MET A 105 4.43 -22.39 1.47
C MET A 105 5.66 -22.21 2.36
N GLY A 106 5.50 -21.44 3.44
CA GLY A 106 6.58 -21.08 4.35
C GLY A 106 7.46 -19.93 3.88
N ALA A 107 7.15 -19.29 2.74
CA ALA A 107 7.84 -18.08 2.33
C ALA A 107 7.69 -16.99 3.40
N VAL A 108 8.78 -16.28 3.68
CA VAL A 108 8.83 -15.27 4.74
C VAL A 108 8.22 -13.96 4.27
N ALA A 109 7.29 -13.45 5.05
CA ALA A 109 6.65 -12.16 4.84
C ALA A 109 7.09 -11.16 5.91
N HIS A 110 7.29 -9.93 5.49
CA HIS A 110 7.67 -8.81 6.35
C HIS A 110 6.86 -7.57 6.00
N ARG A 111 6.80 -6.62 6.91
CA ARG A 111 6.45 -5.24 6.57
C ARG A 111 7.39 -4.76 5.46
N ILE A 112 6.82 -4.10 4.45
CA ILE A 112 7.56 -3.61 3.29
C ILE A 112 8.69 -2.65 3.72
N ARG A 113 9.84 -2.72 3.05
CA ARG A 113 10.95 -1.79 3.29
C ARG A 113 10.63 -0.43 2.70
N HIS A 114 11.19 0.63 3.29
CA HIS A 114 11.03 2.00 2.78
C HIS A 114 11.39 2.12 1.28
N ALA A 115 12.52 1.56 0.86
CA ALA A 115 12.94 1.62 -0.55
C ALA A 115 11.98 0.88 -1.49
N ASP A 116 11.42 -0.25 -1.06
CA ASP A 116 10.44 -1.02 -1.83
C ASP A 116 9.09 -0.30 -1.88
N LEU A 117 8.67 0.30 -0.76
CA LEU A 117 7.46 1.11 -0.70
C LEU A 117 7.58 2.35 -1.61
N ALA A 118 8.74 3.03 -1.57
CA ALA A 118 9.03 4.13 -2.48
C ALA A 118 8.99 3.68 -3.95
N ALA A 119 9.51 2.50 -4.27
CA ALA A 119 9.47 1.94 -5.62
C ALA A 119 8.03 1.64 -6.10
N VAL A 120 7.16 1.13 -5.21
CA VAL A 120 5.74 0.89 -5.53
C VAL A 120 5.03 2.20 -5.90
N TYR A 121 5.33 3.26 -5.18
CA TYR A 121 4.70 4.58 -5.38
C TYR A 121 5.53 5.53 -6.24
N ALA A 122 6.66 5.07 -6.79
CA ALA A 122 7.43 5.85 -7.74
C ALA A 122 6.56 6.15 -8.96
N ALA A 123 6.35 7.44 -9.21
CA ALA A 123 5.64 7.87 -10.39
C ALA A 123 6.53 7.65 -11.62
N SER A 124 5.92 7.22 -12.72
CA SER A 124 6.54 7.30 -14.03
C SER A 124 6.85 8.79 -14.34
N GLU A 125 7.88 9.03 -15.13
CA GLU A 125 8.15 10.37 -15.66
C GLU A 125 6.90 10.92 -16.35
N GLY A 126 6.53 12.18 -16.06
CA GLY A 126 5.34 12.80 -16.67
C GLY A 126 4.72 13.90 -15.82
N ASN A 127 3.43 14.15 -16.08
CA ASN A 127 2.65 15.16 -15.37
C ASN A 127 2.16 14.64 -14.01
N ILE A 128 3.05 14.63 -13.03
CA ILE A 128 2.73 14.19 -11.66
C ILE A 128 2.37 15.37 -10.75
N VAL A 129 1.39 15.13 -9.87
CA VAL A 129 1.01 16.05 -8.80
C VAL A 129 1.06 15.33 -7.46
N THR A 130 1.59 16.01 -6.44
CA THR A 130 1.57 15.51 -5.06
C THR A 130 0.26 15.93 -4.41
N ILE A 131 -0.45 14.96 -3.84
CA ILE A 131 -1.75 15.15 -3.17
C ILE A 131 -1.66 15.00 -1.65
N GLY A 132 -0.52 14.55 -1.14
CA GLY A 132 -0.29 14.32 0.29
C GLY A 132 0.91 13.42 0.52
N SER A 133 0.88 12.70 1.63
CA SER A 133 1.86 11.67 2.00
C SER A 133 1.19 10.33 2.22
N LEU A 134 1.94 9.24 2.13
CA LEU A 134 1.41 7.90 2.42
C LEU A 134 1.09 7.76 3.91
N ALA A 135 -0.07 7.19 4.23
CA ALA A 135 -0.46 6.93 5.60
C ALA A 135 0.48 5.92 6.30
N GLN A 136 1.02 4.96 5.55
CA GLN A 136 1.95 3.95 6.05
C GLN A 136 3.36 4.50 6.30
N GLU A 137 3.77 5.53 5.53
CA GLU A 137 5.09 6.14 5.61
C GLU A 137 5.04 7.60 5.16
N ALA A 138 4.93 8.50 6.12
CA ALA A 138 4.71 9.93 5.87
C ALA A 138 5.85 10.65 5.12
N SER A 139 7.04 10.06 5.09
CA SER A 139 8.19 10.58 4.32
C SER A 139 8.06 10.34 2.81
N ILE A 140 7.15 9.46 2.37
CA ILE A 140 6.91 9.16 0.97
C ILE A 140 5.71 9.98 0.48
N PRO A 141 5.89 10.85 -0.56
CA PRO A 141 4.79 11.61 -1.11
C PRO A 141 3.78 10.71 -1.83
N ALA A 142 2.50 10.95 -1.61
CA ALA A 142 1.44 10.38 -2.41
C ALA A 142 1.28 11.20 -3.68
N VAL A 143 1.56 10.59 -4.82
CA VAL A 143 1.56 11.26 -6.13
C VAL A 143 0.52 10.64 -7.07
N ILE A 144 0.01 11.46 -7.97
CA ILE A 144 -0.90 11.04 -9.05
C ILE A 144 -0.26 11.41 -10.39
N ASP A 145 -0.25 10.47 -11.31
CA ASP A 145 0.03 10.72 -12.73
C ASP A 145 -1.24 11.26 -13.38
N VAL A 146 -1.21 12.55 -13.71
CA VAL A 146 -2.37 13.28 -14.22
C VAL A 146 -2.85 12.72 -15.56
N ASP A 147 -1.93 12.35 -16.45
CA ASP A 147 -2.29 11.84 -17.78
C ASP A 147 -2.95 10.47 -17.69
N LYS A 148 -2.46 9.60 -16.81
CA LYS A 148 -3.09 8.30 -16.55
C LYS A 148 -4.44 8.44 -15.87
N LEU A 149 -4.59 9.37 -14.92
CA LEU A 149 -5.87 9.63 -14.26
C LEU A 149 -6.92 10.12 -15.27
N LEU A 150 -6.56 11.08 -16.12
CA LEU A 150 -7.46 11.67 -17.09
C LEU A 150 -7.78 10.77 -18.29
N SER A 151 -6.96 9.76 -18.53
CA SER A 151 -7.22 8.76 -19.58
C SER A 151 -8.29 7.74 -19.19
N ARG A 152 -8.79 7.76 -17.95
CA ARG A 152 -9.74 6.78 -17.41
C ARG A 152 -10.83 7.46 -16.59
N HIS A 153 -11.90 6.71 -16.30
CA HIS A 153 -12.92 7.13 -15.34
C HIS A 153 -12.45 6.82 -13.92
N PHE A 154 -12.75 7.73 -13.00
CA PHE A 154 -12.54 7.48 -11.57
C PHE A 154 -13.74 7.98 -10.77
N ALA A 155 -13.88 7.50 -9.56
CA ALA A 155 -14.92 7.93 -8.63
C ALA A 155 -14.32 8.20 -7.25
N VAL A 156 -14.81 9.24 -6.60
CA VAL A 156 -14.53 9.53 -5.20
C VAL A 156 -15.78 9.20 -4.39
N VAL A 157 -15.69 8.17 -3.58
CA VAL A 157 -16.81 7.65 -2.79
C VAL A 157 -16.57 7.84 -1.30
N GLY A 158 -17.66 8.00 -0.56
CA GLY A 158 -17.62 8.14 0.90
C GLY A 158 -18.96 8.64 1.43
N THR A 159 -19.15 8.56 2.74
CA THR A 159 -20.36 9.08 3.41
C THR A 159 -20.37 10.61 3.42
N THR A 160 -21.52 11.19 3.76
CA THR A 160 -21.65 12.65 3.90
C THR A 160 -20.69 13.17 4.97
N GLY A 161 -20.05 14.33 4.71
CA GLY A 161 -19.15 14.99 5.66
C GLY A 161 -17.73 14.47 5.76
N VAL A 162 -17.36 13.41 5.01
CA VAL A 162 -15.97 12.88 5.01
C VAL A 162 -14.98 13.66 4.13
N GLY A 163 -15.40 14.77 3.51
CA GLY A 163 -14.53 15.63 2.71
C GLY A 163 -14.38 15.22 1.23
N LYS A 164 -15.36 14.50 0.64
CA LYS A 164 -15.34 14.15 -0.79
C LYS A 164 -15.19 15.38 -1.69
N SER A 165 -16.04 16.38 -1.52
CA SER A 165 -16.03 17.61 -2.32
C SER A 165 -14.72 18.38 -2.16
N THR A 166 -14.18 18.45 -0.94
CA THR A 166 -12.87 19.04 -0.66
C THR A 166 -11.74 18.28 -1.38
N ALA A 167 -11.76 16.95 -1.35
CA ALA A 167 -10.77 16.13 -2.04
C ALA A 167 -10.84 16.30 -3.57
N VAL A 168 -12.04 16.35 -4.14
CA VAL A 168 -12.25 16.60 -5.57
C VAL A 168 -11.75 17.99 -5.94
N THR A 169 -12.09 19.02 -5.17
CA THR A 169 -11.63 20.39 -5.40
C THR A 169 -10.11 20.50 -5.38
N LEU A 170 -9.46 19.89 -4.39
CA LEU A 170 -8.00 19.87 -4.28
C LEU A 170 -7.37 19.17 -5.49
N LEU A 171 -7.92 18.03 -5.90
CA LEU A 171 -7.44 17.27 -7.05
C LEU A 171 -7.57 18.07 -8.34
N LEU A 172 -8.74 18.65 -8.60
CA LEU A 172 -8.98 19.48 -9.79
C LEU A 172 -8.05 20.69 -9.83
N ARG A 173 -7.87 21.39 -8.70
CA ARG A 173 -6.93 22.50 -8.60
C ARG A 173 -5.51 22.07 -8.98
N LYS A 174 -5.02 20.96 -8.42
CA LYS A 174 -3.69 20.42 -8.73
C LYS A 174 -3.52 20.01 -10.19
N ILE A 175 -4.57 19.44 -10.79
CA ILE A 175 -4.58 19.06 -12.20
C ILE A 175 -4.48 20.31 -13.09
N VAL A 176 -5.31 21.33 -12.85
CA VAL A 176 -5.32 22.55 -13.64
C VAL A 176 -4.01 23.35 -13.48
N GLU A 177 -3.44 23.40 -12.26
CA GLU A 177 -2.13 24.01 -12.03
C GLU A 177 -1.02 23.32 -12.86
N LYS A 178 -1.08 22.00 -13.02
CA LYS A 178 -0.10 21.20 -13.76
C LYS A 178 -0.35 21.18 -15.27
N ARG A 179 -1.61 21.20 -15.68
CA ARG A 179 -2.09 21.12 -17.06
C ARG A 179 -3.02 22.31 -17.37
N PRO A 180 -2.48 23.52 -17.58
CA PRO A 180 -3.29 24.72 -17.84
C PRO A 180 -4.02 24.70 -19.19
N ASP A 181 -3.68 23.74 -20.05
CA ASP A 181 -4.32 23.48 -21.34
C ASP A 181 -5.65 22.73 -21.23
N ILE A 182 -5.95 22.13 -20.06
CA ILE A 182 -7.16 21.34 -19.84
C ILE A 182 -8.36 22.25 -19.59
N ARG A 183 -9.49 21.85 -20.16
CA ARG A 183 -10.80 22.43 -19.86
C ARG A 183 -11.58 21.47 -18.96
N VAL A 184 -12.10 21.99 -17.87
CA VAL A 184 -12.89 21.22 -16.89
C VAL A 184 -14.33 21.71 -16.95
N LEU A 185 -15.26 20.77 -17.13
CA LEU A 185 -16.70 21.01 -17.00
C LEU A 185 -17.19 20.29 -15.74
N ILE A 186 -17.75 21.07 -14.81
CA ILE A 186 -18.33 20.52 -13.57
C ILE A 186 -19.83 20.51 -13.69
N LEU A 187 -20.44 19.34 -13.56
CA LEU A 187 -21.89 19.17 -13.43
C LEU A 187 -22.18 18.94 -11.94
N ASP A 188 -22.75 19.94 -11.29
CA ASP A 188 -22.97 19.97 -9.84
C ASP A 188 -24.47 20.08 -9.53
N PRO A 189 -25.22 18.95 -9.50
CA PRO A 189 -26.67 18.97 -9.29
C PRO A 189 -27.05 19.38 -7.87
N HIS A 190 -26.12 19.35 -6.93
CA HIS A 190 -26.36 19.67 -5.51
C HIS A 190 -25.73 20.98 -5.06
N ASN A 191 -25.08 21.71 -5.95
CA ASN A 191 -24.47 23.02 -5.69
C ASN A 191 -23.41 22.99 -4.58
N GLU A 192 -22.60 21.91 -4.53
CA GLU A 192 -21.53 21.72 -3.53
C GLU A 192 -20.23 22.48 -3.85
N PHE A 193 -20.04 22.90 -5.10
CA PHE A 193 -18.81 23.54 -5.61
C PHE A 193 -18.99 25.05 -5.93
N SER A 194 -20.16 25.60 -5.65
CA SER A 194 -20.43 27.04 -5.84
C SER A 194 -20.15 27.77 -4.52
N SER A 195 -19.02 28.42 -4.42
CA SER A 195 -18.72 29.42 -3.39
C SER A 195 -17.99 30.58 -4.02
#